data_f7499906567415a532c4c68280499e77
#
_entry.id   f7499906567415a532c4c68280499e77
#
_cell.length_a   1.000
_cell.length_b   1.000
_cell.length_c   1.000
_cell.angle_alpha   90.00
_cell.angle_beta   90.00
_cell.angle_gamma   90.00
#
_symmetry.space_group_name_H-M   'P 1'
#
loop_
_entity.id
_entity.type
_entity.pdbx_description
1 polymer ?
#
loop_
_entity_poly.entity_id
_entity_poly.type
_entity_poly.pdbx_seq_one_letter_code
_entity_poly.pdbx_strand_id
1 'polypeptide(L)'
;MKNKKLNVCQVSLLGNLTIIKENLFYFNKFYKNNYHYIICPKKEKISFKKKINDKNCEIIDEDKILPFNKFKRVANRYLKNKKYFYKIQPRLNWYYQQILKLTFVLNFIKKTNNPIIIWDADTIILKKIFFFKKNHSIYYGTTSEFYKPYYKTNKAIFGKLPEYFISSLCQFTSLTPTEAIFLNKKLLNLKKKNIDTGIWLTEIIFKSIASEHHIYNGSLFSEYEFIGQSNLLKNFKSQKLISGIREHLNGRLSNIQKTILLVLGYSYIAYEHTHPNKNSLNMLNRSQTWLPFTKLIIKKTFNKFFRGIKHNFKIFIYNN
;
A
#
# COMPACT_ATOMS: atom_id res chain seq x y z
N MET A 1 4.81 11.95 22.19
CA MET A 1 4.81 12.38 20.76
C MET A 1 3.79 13.51 20.50
N LYS A 2 3.61 14.42 21.45
CA LYS A 2 2.75 15.61 21.26
C LYS A 2 3.45 16.51 20.22
N ASN A 3 2.94 16.69 19.03
CA ASN A 3 3.35 17.59 17.92
C ASN A 3 4.24 17.05 16.78
N LYS A 4 4.52 15.76 16.66
CA LYS A 4 5.21 15.30 15.45
C LYS A 4 4.24 15.35 14.25
N LYS A 5 4.71 15.92 13.13
CA LYS A 5 3.99 15.99 11.87
C LYS A 5 3.74 14.58 11.32
N LEU A 6 2.50 14.27 10.96
CA LEU A 6 2.13 13.00 10.34
C LEU A 6 2.33 13.12 8.83
N ASN A 7 3.39 12.54 8.30
CA ASN A 7 3.69 12.56 6.87
C ASN A 7 2.98 11.39 6.18
N VAL A 8 2.35 11.63 5.05
CA VAL A 8 1.58 10.63 4.28
C VAL A 8 2.03 10.65 2.83
N CYS A 9 2.43 9.51 2.30
CA CYS A 9 2.78 9.30 0.91
C CYS A 9 1.64 8.59 0.18
N GLN A 10 1.20 9.15 -0.95
CA GLN A 10 0.19 8.57 -1.84
C GLN A 10 0.67 8.64 -3.29
N VAL A 11 0.65 7.52 -4.00
CA VAL A 11 0.85 7.50 -5.46
C VAL A 11 -0.49 7.44 -6.13
N SER A 12 -0.78 8.35 -7.06
CA SER A 12 -2.11 8.48 -7.63
C SER A 12 -2.14 8.97 -9.07
N LEU A 13 -3.25 8.64 -9.72
CA LEU A 13 -3.69 9.23 -10.98
C LEU A 13 -4.81 10.25 -10.72
N LEU A 14 -4.99 11.19 -11.64
CA LEU A 14 -6.02 12.24 -11.56
C LEU A 14 -7.44 11.66 -11.41
N GLY A 15 -7.67 10.45 -11.89
CA GLY A 15 -8.93 9.74 -11.72
C GLY A 15 -9.35 9.51 -10.27
N ASN A 16 -8.40 9.44 -9.35
CA ASN A 16 -8.67 9.28 -7.91
C ASN A 16 -8.87 10.62 -7.18
N LEU A 17 -8.86 11.75 -7.88
CA LEU A 17 -8.87 13.07 -7.27
C LEU A 17 -10.00 13.28 -6.27
N THR A 18 -11.20 12.78 -6.57
CA THR A 18 -12.37 12.91 -5.70
C THR A 18 -12.15 12.17 -4.37
N ILE A 19 -11.60 10.95 -4.43
CA ILE A 19 -11.29 10.16 -3.23
C ILE A 19 -10.15 10.82 -2.44
N ILE A 20 -9.14 11.33 -3.12
CA ILE A 20 -8.03 12.04 -2.47
C ILE A 20 -8.52 13.26 -1.71
N LYS A 21 -9.38 14.09 -2.31
CA LYS A 21 -9.96 15.27 -1.63
C LYS A 21 -10.75 14.87 -0.39
N GLU A 22 -11.55 13.82 -0.48
CA GLU A 22 -12.31 13.30 0.64
C GLU A 22 -11.39 12.73 1.72
N ASN A 23 -10.33 12.03 1.33
CA ASN A 23 -9.33 11.51 2.26
C ASN A 23 -8.57 12.63 2.98
N LEU A 24 -8.14 13.67 2.27
CA LEU A 24 -7.52 14.87 2.85
C LEU A 24 -8.44 15.52 3.89
N PHE A 25 -9.74 15.66 3.59
CA PHE A 25 -10.73 16.18 4.54
C PHE A 25 -10.74 15.36 5.85
N TYR A 26 -10.81 14.01 5.75
CA TYR A 26 -10.82 13.16 6.94
C TYR A 26 -9.48 13.15 7.68
N PHE A 27 -8.34 13.17 6.98
CA PHE A 27 -7.04 13.31 7.62
C PHE A 27 -6.92 14.62 8.39
N ASN A 28 -7.33 15.75 7.82
CA ASN A 28 -7.36 17.04 8.49
C ASN A 28 -8.29 17.04 9.71
N LYS A 29 -9.42 16.33 9.64
CA LYS A 29 -10.35 16.16 10.76
C LYS A 29 -9.74 15.36 11.92
N PHE A 30 -9.02 14.28 11.63
CA PHE A 30 -8.51 13.37 12.66
C PHE A 30 -7.10 13.72 13.17
N TYR A 31 -6.30 14.39 12.34
CA TYR A 31 -4.90 14.71 12.64
C TYR A 31 -4.61 16.18 12.38
N LYS A 32 -4.51 16.99 13.44
CA LYS A 32 -4.28 18.44 13.33
C LYS A 32 -2.97 18.83 12.66
N ASN A 33 -1.95 17.98 12.75
CA ASN A 33 -0.63 18.20 12.16
C ASN A 33 -0.28 17.06 11.19
N ASN A 34 -0.84 17.11 9.99
CA ASN A 34 -0.57 16.16 8.92
C ASN A 34 -0.02 16.86 7.68
N TYR A 35 0.67 16.10 6.81
CA TYR A 35 1.17 16.59 5.54
C TYR A 35 1.18 15.49 4.50
N HIS A 36 0.65 15.76 3.32
CA HIS A 36 0.49 14.80 2.25
C HIS A 36 1.45 15.05 1.10
N TYR A 37 2.11 14.00 0.67
CA TYR A 37 2.93 13.95 -0.54
C TYR A 37 2.18 13.12 -1.57
N ILE A 38 1.59 13.78 -2.57
CA ILE A 38 0.87 13.13 -3.65
C ILE A 38 1.78 13.03 -4.85
N ILE A 39 2.18 11.82 -5.19
CA ILE A 39 3.07 11.51 -6.29
C ILE A 39 2.20 11.14 -7.50
N CYS A 40 2.40 11.82 -8.62
CA CYS A 40 1.58 11.64 -9.81
C CYS A 40 2.41 11.74 -11.10
N PRO A 41 1.87 11.26 -12.24
CA PRO A 41 2.49 11.45 -13.53
C PRO A 41 2.76 12.92 -13.84
N LYS A 42 3.92 13.22 -14.44
CA LYS A 42 4.32 14.58 -14.81
C LYS A 42 3.23 15.36 -15.53
N LYS A 43 2.52 14.71 -16.48
CA LYS A 43 1.43 15.30 -17.27
C LYS A 43 0.21 15.70 -16.44
N GLU A 44 -0.01 15.09 -15.28
CA GLU A 44 -1.17 15.35 -14.40
C GLU A 44 -0.87 16.34 -13.28
N LYS A 45 0.41 16.63 -13.03
CA LYS A 45 0.87 17.47 -11.91
C LYS A 45 0.21 18.85 -11.87
N ILE A 46 0.10 19.54 -13.01
CA ILE A 46 -0.51 20.87 -13.08
C ILE A 46 -2.00 20.79 -12.72
N SER A 47 -2.71 19.76 -13.22
CA SER A 47 -4.11 19.52 -12.93
C SER A 47 -4.35 19.21 -11.45
N PHE A 48 -3.48 18.40 -10.82
CA PHE A 48 -3.52 18.16 -9.37
C PHE A 48 -3.34 19.47 -8.59
N LYS A 49 -2.30 20.26 -8.89
CA LYS A 49 -2.05 21.55 -8.22
C LYS A 49 -3.21 22.52 -8.31
N LYS A 50 -3.87 22.61 -9.47
CA LYS A 50 -5.05 23.47 -9.67
C LYS A 50 -6.27 23.01 -8.87
N LYS A 51 -6.43 21.69 -8.66
CA LYS A 51 -7.62 21.09 -8.06
C LYS A 51 -7.49 20.77 -6.58
N ILE A 52 -6.26 20.65 -6.05
CA ILE A 52 -5.98 20.45 -4.64
C ILE A 52 -5.38 21.74 -4.10
N ASN A 53 -6.23 22.53 -3.42
CA ASN A 53 -5.81 23.75 -2.73
C ASN A 53 -5.73 23.45 -1.22
N ASP A 54 -4.74 22.66 -0.80
CA ASP A 54 -4.48 22.34 0.61
C ASP A 54 -3.01 22.66 0.92
N LYS A 55 -2.80 23.58 1.88
CA LYS A 55 -1.46 24.01 2.31
C LYS A 55 -0.62 22.87 2.93
N ASN A 56 -1.29 21.82 3.35
CA ASN A 56 -0.66 20.62 3.92
C ASN A 56 -0.45 19.53 2.85
N CYS A 57 -0.36 19.89 1.58
CA CYS A 57 -0.19 18.95 0.49
C CYS A 57 0.87 19.43 -0.51
N GLU A 58 1.75 18.51 -0.90
CA GLU A 58 2.73 18.70 -1.97
C GLU A 58 2.46 17.73 -3.11
N ILE A 59 2.40 18.26 -4.35
CA ILE A 59 2.25 17.47 -5.56
C ILE A 59 3.62 17.22 -6.20
N ILE A 60 4.03 15.98 -6.26
CA ILE A 60 5.35 15.54 -6.71
C ILE A 60 5.24 14.83 -8.05
N ASP A 61 6.17 15.14 -8.94
CA ASP A 61 6.35 14.46 -10.21
C ASP A 61 7.05 13.10 -10.00
N GLU A 62 6.42 12.01 -10.43
CA GLU A 62 6.94 10.65 -10.27
C GLU A 62 8.31 10.45 -10.93
N ASP A 63 8.58 11.11 -12.08
CA ASP A 63 9.85 11.01 -12.79
C ASP A 63 11.04 11.58 -11.98
N LYS A 64 10.78 12.47 -11.02
CA LYS A 64 11.81 12.99 -10.10
C LYS A 64 12.22 11.97 -9.04
N ILE A 65 11.40 10.93 -8.82
CA ILE A 65 11.64 9.88 -7.82
C ILE A 65 12.20 8.64 -8.52
N LEU A 66 11.51 8.17 -9.55
CA LEU A 66 11.87 6.99 -10.35
C LEU A 66 11.29 7.12 -11.75
N PRO A 67 12.08 7.49 -12.77
CA PRO A 67 11.59 7.56 -14.15
C PRO A 67 11.07 6.21 -14.66
N PHE A 68 9.82 6.17 -15.13
CA PHE A 68 9.17 4.93 -15.56
C PHE A 68 9.97 4.13 -16.59
N ASN A 69 10.60 4.81 -17.55
CA ASN A 69 11.41 4.15 -18.57
C ASN A 69 12.65 3.43 -17.98
N LYS A 70 13.28 4.02 -16.94
CA LYS A 70 14.39 3.37 -16.24
C LYS A 70 13.91 2.14 -15.49
N PHE A 71 12.81 2.27 -14.72
CA PHE A 71 12.15 1.14 -14.07
C PHE A 71 11.84 0.00 -15.05
N LYS A 72 11.12 0.29 -16.15
CA LYS A 72 10.72 -0.69 -17.15
C LYS A 72 11.92 -1.42 -17.78
N ARG A 73 13.01 -0.69 -18.06
CA ARG A 73 14.24 -1.28 -18.59
C ARG A 73 14.83 -2.31 -17.63
N VAL A 74 14.90 -1.99 -16.35
CA VAL A 74 15.45 -2.90 -15.33
C VAL A 74 14.52 -4.11 -15.12
N ALA A 75 13.21 -3.90 -14.99
CA ALA A 75 12.24 -4.98 -14.86
C ALA A 75 12.32 -5.98 -16.04
N ASN A 76 12.35 -5.45 -17.27
CA ASN A 76 12.43 -6.28 -18.47
C ASN A 76 13.72 -7.10 -18.55
N ARG A 77 14.85 -6.61 -18.05
CA ARG A 77 16.12 -7.36 -17.99
C ARG A 77 15.96 -8.72 -17.30
N TYR A 78 15.15 -8.76 -16.23
CA TYR A 78 14.94 -9.99 -15.45
C TYR A 78 13.77 -10.85 -15.96
N LEU A 79 12.79 -10.24 -16.62
CA LEU A 79 11.54 -10.91 -16.98
C LEU A 79 11.46 -11.33 -18.44
N LYS A 80 12.18 -10.67 -19.36
CA LYS A 80 12.02 -10.83 -20.82
C LYS A 80 12.04 -12.29 -21.28
N ASN A 81 12.90 -13.11 -20.70
CA ASN A 81 13.06 -14.52 -21.09
C ASN A 81 12.18 -15.48 -20.26
N LYS A 82 11.26 -14.98 -19.42
CA LYS A 82 10.37 -15.82 -18.63
C LYS A 82 9.08 -16.13 -19.38
N LYS A 83 8.67 -17.40 -19.37
CA LYS A 83 7.45 -17.88 -20.05
C LYS A 83 6.17 -17.09 -19.65
N TYR A 84 6.16 -16.50 -18.47
CA TYR A 84 5.03 -15.71 -17.94
C TYR A 84 5.17 -14.19 -18.14
N PHE A 85 6.20 -13.73 -18.86
CA PHE A 85 6.44 -12.30 -19.08
C PHE A 85 5.21 -11.56 -19.61
N TYR A 86 4.51 -12.14 -20.57
CA TYR A 86 3.29 -11.58 -21.16
C TYR A 86 2.16 -11.36 -20.15
N LYS A 87 2.14 -12.12 -19.04
CA LYS A 87 1.15 -11.95 -17.95
C LYS A 87 1.55 -10.85 -16.97
N ILE A 88 2.85 -10.60 -16.77
CA ILE A 88 3.36 -9.55 -15.90
C ILE A 88 3.36 -8.20 -16.57
N GLN A 89 3.65 -8.15 -17.88
CA GLN A 89 3.78 -6.89 -18.62
C GLN A 89 2.58 -5.94 -18.47
N PRO A 90 1.33 -6.36 -18.54
CA PRO A 90 0.17 -5.49 -18.31
C PRO A 90 0.10 -4.92 -16.89
N ARG A 91 0.77 -5.56 -15.94
CA ARG A 91 0.81 -5.16 -14.53
C ARG A 91 2.06 -4.37 -14.13
N LEU A 92 2.94 -4.02 -15.05
CA LEU A 92 4.17 -3.27 -14.75
C LEU A 92 3.87 -1.94 -14.06
N ASN A 93 2.78 -1.25 -14.43
CA ASN A 93 2.36 -0.02 -13.76
C ASN A 93 2.00 -0.25 -12.29
N TRP A 94 1.42 -1.40 -11.96
CA TRP A 94 1.09 -1.77 -10.59
C TRP A 94 2.38 -2.04 -9.76
N TYR A 95 3.37 -2.73 -10.31
CA TYR A 95 4.68 -2.89 -9.66
C TYR A 95 5.42 -1.55 -9.53
N TYR A 96 5.34 -0.72 -10.57
CA TYR A 96 5.96 0.60 -10.57
C TYR A 96 5.48 1.46 -9.41
N GLN A 97 4.17 1.58 -9.20
CA GLN A 97 3.63 2.39 -8.11
C GLN A 97 4.09 1.91 -6.73
N GLN A 98 4.25 0.61 -6.52
CA GLN A 98 4.72 0.06 -5.25
C GLN A 98 6.20 0.40 -5.01
N ILE A 99 7.04 0.23 -6.03
CA ILE A 99 8.47 0.56 -5.94
C ILE A 99 8.65 2.08 -5.84
N LEU A 100 7.81 2.87 -6.50
CA LEU A 100 7.79 4.32 -6.40
C LEU A 100 7.49 4.79 -4.96
N LYS A 101 6.49 4.21 -4.30
CA LYS A 101 6.18 4.45 -2.88
C LYS A 101 7.38 4.13 -1.99
N LEU A 102 7.97 2.95 -2.14
CA LEU A 102 9.15 2.53 -1.37
C LEU A 102 10.34 3.47 -1.59
N THR A 103 10.62 3.84 -2.84
CA THR A 103 11.71 4.74 -3.21
C THR A 103 11.54 6.10 -2.54
N PHE A 104 10.36 6.67 -2.66
CA PHE A 104 10.04 7.95 -2.04
C PHE A 104 10.23 7.90 -0.52
N VAL A 105 9.63 6.91 0.12
CA VAL A 105 9.63 6.78 1.59
C VAL A 105 11.03 6.59 2.14
N LEU A 106 11.87 5.75 1.53
CA LEU A 106 13.25 5.55 1.97
C LEU A 106 14.11 6.82 1.78
N ASN A 107 13.95 7.51 0.65
CA ASN A 107 14.64 8.78 0.40
C ASN A 107 14.15 9.89 1.33
N PHE A 108 12.84 9.98 1.59
CA PHE A 108 12.25 10.93 2.52
C PHE A 108 12.80 10.74 3.93
N ILE A 109 12.78 9.52 4.45
CA ILE A 109 13.29 9.23 5.79
C ILE A 109 14.80 9.54 5.89
N LYS A 110 15.58 9.15 4.87
CA LYS A 110 17.02 9.47 4.82
C LYS A 110 17.28 10.96 4.90
N LYS A 111 16.45 11.78 4.23
CA LYS A 111 16.60 13.24 4.17
C LYS A 111 16.10 13.95 5.44
N THR A 112 14.97 13.50 6.00
CA THR A 112 14.24 14.26 7.03
C THR A 112 14.35 13.66 8.43
N ASN A 113 14.73 12.40 8.53
CA ASN A 113 14.70 11.60 9.76
C ASN A 113 13.30 11.56 10.43
N ASN A 114 12.23 11.70 9.65
CA ASN A 114 10.85 11.67 10.11
C ASN A 114 10.13 10.37 9.70
N PRO A 115 9.19 9.89 10.52
CA PRO A 115 8.32 8.78 10.14
C PRO A 115 7.34 9.19 9.04
N ILE A 116 6.92 8.20 8.26
CA ILE A 116 5.98 8.40 7.15
C ILE A 116 5.03 7.22 7.00
N ILE A 117 3.82 7.50 6.54
CA ILE A 117 2.79 6.54 6.20
C ILE A 117 2.73 6.40 4.68
N ILE A 118 2.63 5.20 4.18
CA ILE A 118 2.17 4.88 2.83
C ILE A 118 0.67 4.65 2.90
N TRP A 119 -0.10 5.36 2.10
CA TRP A 119 -1.56 5.28 2.05
C TRP A 119 -2.04 5.16 0.62
N ASP A 120 -2.90 4.18 0.32
CA ASP A 120 -3.44 4.04 -1.04
C ASP A 120 -4.41 5.17 -1.38
N ALA A 121 -4.27 5.72 -2.58
CA ALA A 121 -4.98 6.91 -3.02
C ALA A 121 -6.49 6.69 -3.26
N ASP A 122 -6.91 5.44 -3.36
CA ASP A 122 -8.30 5.00 -3.48
C ASP A 122 -8.97 4.69 -2.13
N THR A 123 -8.30 5.00 -1.03
CA THR A 123 -8.72 4.64 0.32
C THR A 123 -9.08 5.86 1.16
N ILE A 124 -10.24 5.81 1.82
CA ILE A 124 -10.75 6.83 2.74
C ILE A 124 -10.68 6.30 4.17
N ILE A 125 -10.10 7.08 5.06
CA ILE A 125 -10.11 6.81 6.50
C ILE A 125 -11.47 7.19 7.11
N LEU A 126 -12.08 6.29 7.88
CA LEU A 126 -13.37 6.52 8.54
C LEU A 126 -13.26 6.97 9.99
N LYS A 127 -12.22 6.52 10.68
CA LYS A 127 -11.93 6.90 12.08
C LYS A 127 -10.44 7.06 12.30
N LYS A 128 -10.05 7.70 13.39
CA LYS A 128 -8.65 7.87 13.77
C LYS A 128 -7.95 6.53 13.94
N ILE A 129 -6.81 6.36 13.25
CA ILE A 129 -5.93 5.18 13.31
C ILE A 129 -4.61 5.62 13.95
N PHE A 130 -4.06 4.82 14.86
CA PHE A 130 -2.76 5.09 15.46
C PHE A 130 -1.68 4.35 14.69
N PHE A 131 -0.90 5.07 13.89
CA PHE A 131 0.14 4.49 13.02
C PHE A 131 1.44 4.17 13.75
N PHE A 132 1.68 4.81 14.88
CA PHE A 132 2.92 4.66 15.63
C PHE A 132 2.65 4.45 17.12
N LYS A 133 3.47 3.58 17.76
CA LYS A 133 3.51 3.41 19.22
C LYS A 133 4.96 3.64 19.67
N LYS A 134 5.19 4.68 20.51
CA LYS A 134 6.53 5.18 20.82
C LYS A 134 7.27 5.52 19.52
N ASN A 135 8.40 4.86 19.24
CA ASN A 135 9.24 5.08 18.06
C ASN A 135 9.11 3.95 17.02
N HIS A 136 8.07 3.14 17.09
CA HIS A 136 7.82 2.02 16.18
C HIS A 136 6.50 2.17 15.45
N SER A 137 6.46 1.67 14.23
CA SER A 137 5.23 1.53 13.46
C SER A 137 4.30 0.48 14.07
N ILE A 138 3.00 0.71 13.94
CA ILE A 138 1.98 -0.30 14.17
C ILE A 138 1.63 -0.88 12.80
N TYR A 139 1.94 -2.16 12.60
CA TYR A 139 1.59 -2.88 11.38
C TYR A 139 0.18 -3.40 11.49
N TYR A 140 -0.65 -2.99 10.57
CA TYR A 140 -2.01 -3.44 10.49
C TYR A 140 -2.15 -4.54 9.45
N GLY A 141 -2.98 -5.52 9.78
CA GLY A 141 -3.36 -6.57 8.85
C GLY A 141 -4.84 -6.88 8.93
N THR A 142 -5.36 -7.49 7.89
CA THR A 142 -6.71 -8.03 7.85
C THR A 142 -6.63 -9.54 7.98
N THR A 143 -7.54 -10.14 8.72
CA THR A 143 -7.59 -11.61 8.91
C THR A 143 -7.88 -12.39 7.63
N SER A 144 -8.24 -11.69 6.56
CA SER A 144 -8.81 -12.31 5.37
C SER A 144 -7.84 -12.52 4.22
N GLU A 145 -6.62 -11.98 4.32
CA GLU A 145 -5.70 -11.95 3.20
C GLU A 145 -4.37 -12.61 3.54
N PHE A 146 -4.07 -13.65 2.81
CA PHE A 146 -2.78 -14.31 2.81
C PHE A 146 -2.49 -14.73 1.37
N TYR A 147 -1.38 -14.23 0.82
CA TYR A 147 -1.03 -14.53 -0.56
C TYR A 147 0.40 -15.06 -0.67
N LYS A 148 0.54 -16.38 -0.77
CA LYS A 148 1.81 -17.12 -0.77
C LYS A 148 2.90 -16.57 -1.69
N PRO A 149 2.62 -16.10 -2.93
CA PRO A 149 3.64 -15.54 -3.81
C PRO A 149 4.43 -14.36 -3.23
N TYR A 150 3.80 -13.48 -2.44
CA TYR A 150 4.52 -12.37 -1.79
C TYR A 150 5.58 -12.86 -0.82
N TYR A 151 5.25 -13.92 -0.07
CA TYR A 151 6.17 -14.52 0.90
C TYR A 151 7.37 -15.18 0.23
N LYS A 152 7.18 -15.85 -0.91
CA LYS A 152 8.27 -16.42 -1.70
C LYS A 152 9.26 -15.34 -2.14
N THR A 153 8.77 -14.25 -2.73
CA THR A 153 9.60 -13.13 -3.14
C THR A 153 10.35 -12.51 -1.96
N ASN A 154 9.66 -12.27 -0.85
CA ASN A 154 10.27 -11.68 0.34
C ASN A 154 11.29 -12.61 1.00
N LYS A 155 11.04 -13.94 1.01
CA LYS A 155 12.02 -14.95 1.48
C LYS A 155 13.30 -14.89 0.66
N ALA A 156 13.19 -14.78 -0.67
CA ALA A 156 14.36 -14.64 -1.55
C ALA A 156 15.15 -13.36 -1.26
N ILE A 157 14.47 -12.25 -0.92
CA ILE A 157 15.12 -10.98 -0.61
C ILE A 157 15.78 -11.01 0.79
N PHE A 158 15.08 -11.52 1.80
CA PHE A 158 15.52 -11.46 3.20
C PHE A 158 16.27 -12.71 3.69
N GLY A 159 16.30 -13.78 2.89
CA GLY A 159 16.87 -15.08 3.26
C GLY A 159 15.99 -15.93 4.18
N LYS A 160 15.12 -15.29 4.96
CA LYS A 160 14.17 -15.94 5.88
C LYS A 160 12.88 -15.14 6.02
N LEU A 161 11.84 -15.77 6.56
CA LEU A 161 10.59 -15.14 6.94
C LEU A 161 10.44 -15.12 8.46
N PRO A 162 9.58 -14.24 9.02
CA PRO A 162 9.17 -14.32 10.42
C PRO A 162 8.45 -15.64 10.67
N GLU A 163 8.65 -16.25 11.86
CA GLU A 163 7.98 -17.49 12.26
C GLU A 163 6.46 -17.31 12.39
N TYR A 164 6.05 -16.18 12.98
CA TYR A 164 4.64 -15.85 13.19
C TYR A 164 4.35 -14.44 12.70
N PHE A 165 3.36 -14.30 11.87
CA PHE A 165 2.92 -12.97 11.40
C PHE A 165 1.47 -12.98 10.93
N ILE A 166 0.84 -11.82 11.02
CA ILE A 166 -0.42 -11.50 10.35
C ILE A 166 -0.04 -10.82 9.03
N SER A 167 -0.73 -11.18 7.95
CA SER A 167 -0.54 -10.49 6.67
C SER A 167 -0.72 -8.99 6.84
N SER A 168 0.26 -8.23 6.37
CA SER A 168 0.23 -6.75 6.40
C SER A 168 -0.55 -6.15 5.23
N LEU A 169 -1.34 -6.96 4.51
CA LEU A 169 -2.19 -6.51 3.42
C LEU A 169 -3.40 -5.75 3.97
N CYS A 170 -3.20 -4.46 4.14
CA CYS A 170 -4.23 -3.45 4.30
C CYS A 170 -3.91 -2.30 3.33
N GLN A 171 -4.70 -1.27 3.25
CA GLN A 171 -4.51 -0.20 2.25
C GLN A 171 -3.49 0.87 2.70
N PHE A 172 -2.68 0.54 3.70
CA PHE A 172 -1.66 1.42 4.22
C PHE A 172 -0.62 0.66 5.06
N THR A 173 0.53 1.28 5.21
CA THR A 173 1.58 0.87 6.15
C THR A 173 2.33 2.10 6.64
N SER A 174 3.22 1.93 7.60
CA SER A 174 4.03 3.02 8.12
C SER A 174 5.48 2.59 8.32
N LEU A 175 6.39 3.55 8.28
CA LEU A 175 7.81 3.30 8.45
C LEU A 175 8.44 4.41 9.29
N THR A 176 9.18 4.04 10.32
CA THR A 176 9.99 4.95 11.14
C THR A 176 11.43 5.01 10.64
N PRO A 177 12.24 6.02 11.03
CA PRO A 177 13.65 6.07 10.70
C PRO A 177 14.43 4.82 11.14
N THR A 178 14.18 4.32 12.35
CA THR A 178 14.84 3.10 12.87
C THR A 178 14.54 1.88 12.01
N GLU A 179 13.28 1.73 11.59
CA GLU A 179 12.83 0.62 10.74
C GLU A 179 13.39 0.75 9.31
N ALA A 180 13.45 1.97 8.77
CA ALA A 180 14.05 2.22 7.46
C ALA A 180 15.56 1.93 7.44
N ILE A 181 16.29 2.27 8.51
CA ILE A 181 17.71 1.93 8.66
C ILE A 181 17.88 0.41 8.69
N PHE A 182 17.02 -0.30 9.42
CA PHE A 182 17.09 -1.76 9.47
C PHE A 182 16.79 -2.39 8.10
N LEU A 183 15.74 -1.96 7.43
CA LEU A 183 15.40 -2.41 6.07
C LEU A 183 16.57 -2.15 5.11
N ASN A 184 17.14 -0.94 5.13
CA ASN A 184 18.29 -0.60 4.31
C ASN A 184 19.51 -1.50 4.62
N LYS A 185 19.83 -1.77 5.89
CA LYS A 185 20.93 -2.68 6.27
C LYS A 185 20.72 -4.08 5.73
N LYS A 186 19.49 -4.61 5.80
CA LYS A 186 19.15 -5.94 5.23
C LYS A 186 19.35 -5.98 3.71
N LEU A 187 19.05 -4.88 3.04
CA LEU A 187 19.18 -4.77 1.60
C LEU A 187 20.57 -4.36 1.13
N LEU A 188 21.40 -3.73 2.00
CA LEU A 188 22.73 -3.22 1.65
C LEU A 188 23.70 -4.30 1.20
N ASN A 189 23.58 -5.52 1.73
CA ASN A 189 24.37 -6.68 1.28
C ASN A 189 24.12 -7.00 -0.22
N LEU A 190 23.05 -6.47 -0.79
CA LEU A 190 22.65 -6.63 -2.19
C LEU A 190 22.92 -5.38 -3.02
N LYS A 191 23.36 -4.27 -2.40
CA LYS A 191 23.53 -2.97 -3.07
C LYS A 191 24.90 -2.85 -3.72
N LYS A 192 24.89 -2.55 -5.02
CA LYS A 192 26.06 -2.05 -5.74
C LYS A 192 26.31 -0.58 -5.38
N LYS A 193 27.57 -0.15 -5.24
CA LYS A 193 27.92 1.25 -4.98
C LYS A 193 27.36 2.17 -6.08
N ASN A 194 26.88 3.35 -5.69
CA ASN A 194 26.43 4.43 -6.59
C ASN A 194 25.18 4.17 -7.45
N ILE A 195 24.27 3.26 -7.05
CA ILE A 195 23.01 3.08 -7.75
C ILE A 195 21.89 3.87 -7.06
N ASP A 196 21.01 4.49 -7.86
CA ASP A 196 19.77 5.12 -7.42
C ASP A 196 18.88 4.15 -6.65
N THR A 197 18.23 4.63 -5.57
CA THR A 197 17.42 3.78 -4.67
C THR A 197 16.29 3.07 -5.40
N GLY A 198 15.62 3.75 -6.34
CA GLY A 198 14.49 3.16 -7.08
C GLY A 198 14.94 2.10 -8.08
N ILE A 199 16.04 2.35 -8.77
CA ILE A 199 16.65 1.39 -9.69
C ILE A 199 17.12 0.15 -8.93
N TRP A 200 17.78 0.34 -7.81
CA TRP A 200 18.24 -0.73 -6.96
C TRP A 200 17.10 -1.60 -6.38
N LEU A 201 16.03 -0.97 -5.85
CA LEU A 201 14.84 -1.70 -5.41
C LEU A 201 14.20 -2.48 -6.55
N THR A 202 14.09 -1.88 -7.74
CA THR A 202 13.59 -2.57 -8.94
C THR A 202 14.42 -3.81 -9.26
N GLU A 203 15.75 -3.67 -9.24
CA GLU A 203 16.66 -4.79 -9.52
C GLU A 203 16.48 -5.94 -8.53
N ILE A 204 16.49 -5.68 -7.22
CA ILE A 204 16.34 -6.71 -6.19
C ILE A 204 14.98 -7.41 -6.30
N ILE A 205 13.91 -6.65 -6.43
CA ILE A 205 12.54 -7.21 -6.45
C ILE A 205 12.37 -8.09 -7.69
N PHE A 206 12.72 -7.59 -8.89
CA PHE A 206 12.52 -8.36 -10.12
C PHE A 206 13.49 -9.52 -10.27
N LYS A 207 14.72 -9.42 -9.76
CA LYS A 207 15.64 -10.56 -9.66
C LYS A 207 15.02 -11.66 -8.79
N SER A 208 14.46 -11.32 -7.62
CA SER A 208 13.84 -12.29 -6.73
C SER A 208 12.55 -12.88 -7.31
N ILE A 209 11.74 -12.08 -7.99
CA ILE A 209 10.58 -12.58 -8.75
C ILE A 209 11.03 -13.60 -9.80
N ALA A 210 12.08 -13.28 -10.55
CA ALA A 210 12.57 -14.14 -11.64
C ALA A 210 13.20 -15.44 -11.13
N SER A 211 13.80 -15.47 -9.92
CA SER A 211 14.38 -16.67 -9.33
C SER A 211 13.34 -17.60 -8.72
N GLU A 212 12.34 -17.04 -8.03
CA GLU A 212 11.42 -17.82 -7.19
C GLU A 212 10.14 -18.26 -7.88
N HIS A 213 9.77 -17.62 -9.00
CA HIS A 213 8.52 -17.88 -9.67
C HIS A 213 8.75 -18.42 -11.09
N HIS A 214 8.36 -19.68 -11.30
CA HIS A 214 8.39 -20.33 -12.61
C HIS A 214 7.07 -20.20 -13.37
N ILE A 215 5.98 -19.98 -12.62
CA ILE A 215 4.63 -19.82 -13.13
C ILE A 215 4.06 -18.52 -12.58
N TYR A 216 3.45 -17.70 -13.44
CA TYR A 216 2.73 -16.52 -12.99
C TYR A 216 1.39 -16.92 -12.36
N ASN A 217 1.21 -16.53 -11.12
CA ASN A 217 -0.03 -16.74 -10.38
C ASN A 217 -0.42 -15.45 -9.64
N GLY A 218 -0.97 -14.49 -10.37
CA GLY A 218 -1.37 -13.20 -9.84
C GLY A 218 -0.18 -12.24 -9.55
N SER A 219 -0.31 -11.40 -8.54
CA SER A 219 0.74 -10.47 -8.11
C SER A 219 1.85 -11.21 -7.36
N LEU A 220 3.10 -10.83 -7.58
CA LEU A 220 4.27 -11.53 -7.02
C LEU A 220 5.03 -10.71 -5.97
N PHE A 221 4.61 -9.47 -5.72
CA PHE A 221 5.20 -8.57 -4.75
C PHE A 221 4.15 -7.64 -4.14
N SER A 222 4.32 -7.26 -2.88
CA SER A 222 3.55 -6.23 -2.19
C SER A 222 4.46 -5.44 -1.26
N GLU A 223 4.46 -4.11 -1.39
CA GLU A 223 5.23 -3.20 -0.54
C GLU A 223 4.79 -3.29 0.93
N TYR A 224 3.51 -3.55 1.18
CA TYR A 224 2.97 -3.70 2.53
C TYR A 224 3.53 -4.94 3.23
N GLU A 225 3.49 -6.08 2.54
CA GLU A 225 4.09 -7.31 3.05
C GLU A 225 5.61 -7.20 3.19
N PHE A 226 6.26 -6.55 2.24
CA PHE A 226 7.70 -6.34 2.26
C PHE A 226 8.15 -5.53 3.49
N ILE A 227 7.50 -4.40 3.77
CA ILE A 227 7.78 -3.59 4.96
C ILE A 227 7.42 -4.35 6.23
N GLY A 228 6.20 -4.93 6.29
CA GLY A 228 5.73 -5.64 7.47
C GLY A 228 6.64 -6.79 7.86
N GLN A 229 6.99 -7.65 6.92
CA GLN A 229 7.84 -8.81 7.18
C GLN A 229 9.28 -8.43 7.52
N SER A 230 9.87 -7.42 6.86
CA SER A 230 11.22 -6.98 7.19
C SER A 230 11.35 -6.54 8.64
N ASN A 231 10.32 -5.90 9.17
CA ASN A 231 10.32 -5.38 10.53
C ASN A 231 10.01 -6.45 11.58
N LEU A 232 9.16 -7.42 11.24
CA LEU A 232 8.92 -8.58 12.09
C LEU A 232 10.17 -9.44 12.28
N LEU A 233 11.05 -9.52 11.27
CA LEU A 233 12.34 -10.21 11.37
C LEU A 233 13.28 -9.60 12.43
N LYS A 234 13.04 -8.35 12.87
CA LYS A 234 13.76 -7.69 13.97
C LYS A 234 12.99 -7.72 15.31
N ASN A 235 11.96 -8.54 15.45
CA ASN A 235 11.12 -8.58 16.65
C ASN A 235 10.36 -7.29 16.99
N PHE A 236 10.09 -6.42 16.01
CA PHE A 236 9.18 -5.30 16.19
C PHE A 236 7.73 -5.80 16.25
N LYS A 237 7.30 -6.21 17.44
CA LYS A 237 6.03 -6.94 17.69
C LYS A 237 4.76 -6.06 17.72
N SER A 238 4.68 -4.99 16.96
CA SER A 238 3.48 -4.14 16.95
C SER A 238 2.54 -4.46 15.79
N GLN A 239 2.03 -5.69 15.73
CA GLN A 239 0.96 -6.03 14.79
C GLN A 239 -0.41 -5.87 15.42
N LYS A 240 -1.38 -5.36 14.64
CA LYS A 240 -2.78 -5.24 15.04
C LYS A 240 -3.71 -5.62 13.90
N LEU A 241 -4.85 -6.17 14.25
CA LEU A 241 -5.92 -6.39 13.30
C LEU A 241 -6.71 -5.10 13.08
N ILE A 242 -7.09 -4.85 11.83
CA ILE A 242 -7.95 -3.75 11.45
C ILE A 242 -9.05 -4.23 10.51
N SER A 243 -10.23 -3.65 10.65
CA SER A 243 -11.34 -3.91 9.76
C SER A 243 -11.46 -2.80 8.73
N GLY A 244 -11.39 -3.16 7.45
CA GLY A 244 -11.62 -2.28 6.32
C GLY A 244 -12.51 -2.93 5.28
N ILE A 245 -13.15 -2.11 4.48
CA ILE A 245 -13.87 -2.57 3.29
C ILE A 245 -12.98 -2.34 2.08
N ARG A 246 -12.73 -3.41 1.34
CA ARG A 246 -12.01 -3.43 0.07
C ARG A 246 -12.92 -4.09 -0.94
N GLU A 247 -13.57 -3.32 -1.77
CA GLU A 247 -14.52 -3.84 -2.77
C GLU A 247 -14.65 -2.92 -3.98
N HIS A 248 -15.02 -3.52 -5.09
CA HIS A 248 -15.47 -2.80 -6.29
C HIS A 248 -16.86 -2.20 -6.02
N LEU A 249 -16.87 -0.99 -5.48
CA LEU A 249 -18.11 -0.26 -5.25
C LEU A 249 -18.57 0.42 -6.55
N ASN A 250 -19.87 0.34 -6.84
CA ASN A 250 -20.48 0.95 -8.03
C ASN A 250 -20.65 2.47 -7.90
N GLY A 251 -20.14 3.08 -6.84
CA GLY A 251 -20.22 4.50 -6.57
C GLY A 251 -19.66 4.86 -5.20
N ARG A 252 -19.57 6.16 -4.91
CA ARG A 252 -19.13 6.65 -3.61
C ARG A 252 -20.21 6.44 -2.55
N LEU A 253 -19.77 6.05 -1.36
CA LEU A 253 -20.66 5.93 -0.22
C LEU A 253 -21.11 7.31 0.28
N SER A 254 -22.40 7.43 0.59
CA SER A 254 -22.96 8.60 1.27
C SER A 254 -22.44 8.68 2.72
N ASN A 255 -22.63 9.84 3.37
CA ASN A 255 -22.23 10.00 4.76
C ASN A 255 -23.00 9.04 5.69
N ILE A 256 -24.26 8.74 5.40
CA ILE A 256 -25.05 7.78 6.17
C ILE A 256 -24.47 6.38 6.03
N GLN A 257 -24.14 5.93 4.81
CA GLN A 257 -23.52 4.64 4.56
C GLN A 257 -22.16 4.52 5.27
N LYS A 258 -21.35 5.57 5.28
CA LYS A 258 -20.07 5.62 6.03
C LYS A 258 -20.28 5.55 7.54
N THR A 259 -21.30 6.21 8.06
CA THR A 259 -21.67 6.14 9.48
C THR A 259 -22.09 4.72 9.88
N ILE A 260 -22.88 4.04 9.04
CA ILE A 260 -23.21 2.62 9.26
C ILE A 260 -21.95 1.77 9.32
N LEU A 261 -20.99 1.98 8.42
CA LEU A 261 -19.72 1.25 8.46
C LEU A 261 -18.92 1.52 9.74
N LEU A 262 -18.92 2.75 10.22
CA LEU A 262 -18.27 3.12 11.49
C LEU A 262 -18.90 2.37 12.67
N VAL A 263 -20.23 2.32 12.75
CA VAL A 263 -20.97 1.59 13.79
C VAL A 263 -20.66 0.10 13.73
N LEU A 264 -20.53 -0.46 12.52
CA LEU A 264 -20.11 -1.85 12.31
C LEU A 264 -18.61 -2.11 12.58
N GLY A 265 -17.87 -1.08 13.03
CA GLY A 265 -16.47 -1.19 13.45
C GLY A 265 -15.43 -1.11 12.33
N TYR A 266 -15.82 -0.72 11.11
CA TYR A 266 -14.87 -0.51 10.01
C TYR A 266 -14.06 0.78 10.21
N SER A 267 -12.79 0.73 9.82
CA SER A 267 -11.83 1.82 10.03
C SER A 267 -11.51 2.58 8.76
N TYR A 268 -11.69 1.96 7.60
CA TYR A 268 -11.41 2.54 6.29
C TYR A 268 -12.25 1.87 5.19
N ILE A 269 -12.33 2.55 4.05
CA ILE A 269 -12.95 2.08 2.80
C ILE A 269 -11.93 2.22 1.69
N ALA A 270 -11.69 1.15 0.93
CA ALA A 270 -10.92 1.20 -0.30
C ALA A 270 -11.85 0.97 -1.50
N TYR A 271 -11.79 1.86 -2.46
CA TYR A 271 -12.53 1.81 -3.72
C TYR A 271 -11.67 1.11 -4.78
N GLU A 272 -11.47 -0.20 -4.63
CA GLU A 272 -10.62 -0.96 -5.53
C GLU A 272 -11.17 -1.00 -6.96
N HIS A 273 -10.35 -0.57 -7.91
CA HIS A 273 -10.61 -0.72 -9.32
C HIS A 273 -9.53 -1.62 -9.93
N THR A 274 -9.92 -2.81 -10.37
CA THR A 274 -8.98 -3.78 -10.97
C THR A 274 -8.37 -3.31 -12.29
N HIS A 275 -9.09 -2.44 -13.00
CA HIS A 275 -8.59 -1.78 -14.20
C HIS A 275 -9.24 -0.40 -14.30
N PRO A 276 -8.47 0.67 -14.46
CA PRO A 276 -9.00 2.02 -14.67
C PRO A 276 -9.53 2.16 -16.10
N ASN A 277 -10.63 1.48 -16.42
CA ASN A 277 -11.40 1.82 -17.60
C ASN A 277 -12.01 3.20 -17.36
N LYS A 278 -12.15 4.04 -18.43
CA LYS A 278 -12.84 5.33 -18.36
C LYS A 278 -14.19 5.24 -17.61
N ASN A 279 -14.88 4.11 -17.71
CA ASN A 279 -16.14 3.84 -17.04
C ASN A 279 -16.00 3.71 -15.51
N SER A 280 -14.90 3.16 -14.99
CA SER A 280 -14.68 3.02 -13.53
C SER A 280 -14.43 4.36 -12.84
N LEU A 281 -13.77 5.30 -13.53
CA LEU A 281 -13.59 6.67 -13.04
C LEU A 281 -14.91 7.44 -12.98
N ASN A 282 -15.81 7.22 -13.94
CA ASN A 282 -17.16 7.79 -13.94
C ASN A 282 -18.05 7.20 -12.82
N MET A 283 -17.80 5.97 -12.39
CA MET A 283 -18.53 5.36 -11.28
C MET A 283 -18.28 6.08 -9.96
N LEU A 284 -17.07 6.56 -9.70
CA LEU A 284 -16.75 7.33 -8.48
C LEU A 284 -17.43 8.69 -8.40
N ASN A 285 -17.96 9.18 -9.52
CA ASN A 285 -18.78 10.39 -9.54
C ASN A 285 -20.26 10.14 -9.20
N ARG A 286 -20.68 8.85 -9.13
CA ARG A 286 -22.05 8.46 -8.78
C ARG A 286 -22.12 8.08 -7.29
N SER A 287 -23.29 8.27 -6.70
CA SER A 287 -23.58 7.78 -5.35
C SER A 287 -23.87 6.28 -5.38
N GLN A 288 -23.38 5.57 -4.40
CA GLN A 288 -23.66 4.15 -4.19
C GLN A 288 -25.14 3.97 -3.83
N THR A 289 -25.83 3.10 -4.57
CA THR A 289 -27.24 2.77 -4.26
C THR A 289 -27.35 1.87 -3.02
N TRP A 290 -28.52 1.89 -2.37
CA TRP A 290 -28.72 1.17 -1.10
C TRP A 290 -28.69 -0.34 -1.26
N LEU A 291 -29.32 -0.89 -2.31
CA LEU A 291 -29.42 -2.36 -2.47
C LEU A 291 -28.05 -3.06 -2.59
N PRO A 292 -27.11 -2.61 -3.46
CA PRO A 292 -25.78 -3.18 -3.49
C PRO A 292 -24.99 -2.93 -2.18
N PHE A 293 -25.20 -1.80 -1.50
CA PHE A 293 -24.58 -1.51 -0.22
C PHE A 293 -25.05 -2.51 0.86
N THR A 294 -26.36 -2.74 0.97
CA THR A 294 -26.92 -3.70 1.94
C THR A 294 -26.43 -5.12 1.69
N LYS A 295 -26.41 -5.57 0.42
CA LYS A 295 -25.85 -6.88 0.04
C LYS A 295 -24.36 -6.99 0.45
N LEU A 296 -23.59 -5.94 0.23
CA LEU A 296 -22.17 -5.87 0.65
C LEU A 296 -22.03 -6.03 2.17
N ILE A 297 -22.80 -5.28 2.95
CA ILE A 297 -22.75 -5.34 4.42
C ILE A 297 -23.10 -6.73 4.94
N ILE A 298 -24.19 -7.33 4.46
CA ILE A 298 -24.58 -8.68 4.83
C ILE A 298 -23.46 -9.67 4.53
N LYS A 299 -22.94 -9.67 3.30
CA LYS A 299 -21.84 -10.54 2.88
C LYS A 299 -20.59 -10.37 3.76
N LYS A 300 -20.20 -9.12 4.06
CA LYS A 300 -19.00 -8.84 4.85
C LYS A 300 -19.16 -9.18 6.33
N THR A 301 -20.32 -8.92 6.91
CA THR A 301 -20.62 -9.26 8.31
C THR A 301 -20.64 -10.78 8.50
N PHE A 302 -21.30 -11.49 7.60
CA PHE A 302 -21.32 -12.95 7.58
C PHE A 302 -19.91 -13.53 7.43
N ASN A 303 -19.14 -13.03 6.46
CA ASN A 303 -17.77 -13.46 6.24
C ASN A 303 -16.83 -13.14 7.44
N LYS A 304 -17.04 -12.04 8.17
CA LYS A 304 -16.26 -11.68 9.36
C LYS A 304 -16.49 -12.70 10.48
N PHE A 305 -17.72 -13.17 10.65
CA PHE A 305 -18.08 -14.20 11.63
C PHE A 305 -17.38 -15.54 11.35
N PHE A 306 -17.40 -16.01 10.09
CA PHE A 306 -16.78 -17.29 9.73
C PHE A 306 -15.26 -17.25 9.56
N ARG A 307 -14.65 -16.08 9.28
CA ARG A 307 -13.21 -15.97 9.03
C ARG A 307 -12.36 -16.02 10.29
N GLY A 308 -12.87 -15.63 11.43
CA GLY A 308 -12.19 -15.81 12.72
C GLY A 308 -11.81 -17.27 12.98
N ILE A 309 -12.66 -18.19 12.54
CA ILE A 309 -12.44 -19.63 12.66
C ILE A 309 -11.37 -20.13 11.68
N LYS A 310 -11.39 -19.67 10.41
CA LYS A 310 -10.43 -20.10 9.38
C LYS A 310 -9.01 -19.51 9.56
N HIS A 311 -8.86 -18.39 10.22
CA HIS A 311 -7.54 -17.75 10.39
C HIS A 311 -6.65 -18.52 11.37
N ASN A 312 -7.21 -18.97 12.48
CA ASN A 312 -6.51 -19.82 13.43
C ASN A 312 -6.03 -21.14 12.79
N PHE A 313 -6.78 -21.68 11.85
CA PHE A 313 -6.42 -22.89 11.11
C PHE A 313 -5.27 -22.67 10.11
N LYS A 314 -5.20 -21.51 9.44
CA LYS A 314 -4.15 -21.22 8.45
C LYS A 314 -2.78 -20.96 9.08
N ILE A 315 -2.74 -20.35 10.26
CA ILE A 315 -1.49 -20.17 11.03
C ILE A 315 -0.94 -21.54 11.43
N PHE A 316 -1.81 -22.48 11.83
CA PHE A 316 -1.44 -23.83 12.21
C PHE A 316 -0.83 -24.65 11.04
N ILE A 317 -1.42 -24.57 9.85
CA ILE A 317 -0.94 -25.33 8.66
C ILE A 317 0.40 -24.80 8.11
N TYR A 318 0.77 -23.56 8.39
CA TYR A 318 2.03 -22.99 7.85
C TYR A 318 3.24 -23.25 8.74
N ASN A 319 3.01 -23.67 9.98
CA ASN A 319 4.05 -24.01 10.96
C ASN A 319 4.38 -25.51 11.00
N ASN A 320 3.62 -26.33 10.29
CA ASN A 320 3.85 -27.73 10.02
C ASN A 320 4.08 -27.93 8.51
#